data_9c02da5be92d75c38104821614114239
#
_entry.id   9c02da5be92d75c38104821614114239
#
_cell.length_a   1.000
_cell.length_b   1.000
_cell.length_c   1.000
_cell.angle_alpha   90.00
_cell.angle_beta   90.00
_cell.angle_gamma   90.00
#
_symmetry.space_group_name_H-M   'P 1'
#
loop_
_entity.id
_entity.type
_entity.pdbx_description
1 polymer ?
#
loop_
_entity_poly.entity_id
_entity_poly.type
_entity_poly.pdbx_seq_one_letter_code
_entity_poly.pdbx_strand_id
1 'polypeptide(L)'
;GEIVQIDKSNLATLLGELLGNPKGTKSFSSWSEFTDFVNEMPIKTIQPFVSNFNAFAGEGFYGNVVQGLVIKQLEDAVFIFGIAIDGTLIFRKRNYPDVSTWEDPKIIIHSNN
;
A
#
# COMPACT_ATOMS: atom_id res chain seq x y z
N GLY A 1 35.57 8.95 8.12
CA GLY A 1 34.64 8.66 7.07
C GLY A 1 34.08 9.92 6.45
N GLU A 2 33.57 9.77 5.27
CA GLU A 2 32.94 10.86 4.59
C GLU A 2 31.59 11.17 5.17
N ILE A 3 31.28 12.44 5.31
CA ILE A 3 29.96 12.88 5.70
C ILE A 3 29.17 13.05 4.41
N VAL A 4 28.12 12.25 4.25
CA VAL A 4 27.23 12.38 3.12
C VAL A 4 26.21 13.46 3.44
N GLN A 5 26.23 14.54 2.67
CA GLN A 5 25.20 15.57 2.79
C GLN A 5 23.93 15.11 2.13
N ILE A 6 22.84 15.11 2.89
CA ILE A 6 21.53 14.74 2.38
C ILE A 6 20.73 16.01 2.16
N ASP A 7 20.46 16.34 0.91
CA ASP A 7 19.55 17.43 0.55
C ASP A 7 18.21 16.85 0.10
N LYS A 8 17.29 17.71 -0.33
CA LYS A 8 15.96 17.26 -0.75
C LYS A 8 16.01 16.26 -1.89
N SER A 9 16.89 16.50 -2.88
CA SER A 9 17.00 15.60 -4.03
C SER A 9 17.57 14.26 -3.62
N ASN A 10 18.62 14.26 -2.81
CA ASN A 10 19.25 13.05 -2.32
C ASN A 10 18.28 12.26 -1.41
N LEU A 11 17.54 12.97 -0.58
CA LEU A 11 16.57 12.31 0.30
C LEU A 11 15.47 11.64 -0.49
N ALA A 12 14.93 12.30 -1.50
CA ALA A 12 13.91 11.70 -2.36
C ALA A 12 14.43 10.46 -3.08
N THR A 13 15.65 10.51 -3.58
CA THR A 13 16.30 9.37 -4.23
C THR A 13 16.49 8.21 -3.26
N LEU A 14 17.00 8.49 -2.07
CA LEU A 14 17.22 7.47 -1.05
C LEU A 14 15.91 6.82 -0.61
N LEU A 15 14.87 7.63 -0.40
CA LEU A 15 13.56 7.09 -0.03
C LEU A 15 13.00 6.21 -1.14
N GLY A 16 13.14 6.64 -2.41
CA GLY A 16 12.72 5.82 -3.53
C GLY A 16 13.44 4.48 -3.59
N GLU A 17 14.73 4.48 -3.36
CA GLU A 17 15.53 3.25 -3.33
C GLU A 17 15.14 2.36 -2.14
N LEU A 18 14.98 2.94 -0.97
CA LEU A 18 14.60 2.20 0.23
C LEU A 18 13.20 1.59 0.10
N LEU A 19 12.28 2.32 -0.51
CA LEU A 19 10.93 1.84 -0.71
C LEU A 19 10.82 0.84 -1.86
N GLY A 20 11.84 0.76 -2.71
CA GLY A 20 11.83 -0.18 -3.82
C GLY A 20 10.88 0.21 -4.94
N ASN A 21 10.44 1.47 -4.98
CA ASN A 21 9.54 1.93 -6.02
C ASN A 21 9.92 3.31 -6.56
N PRO A 22 10.81 3.35 -7.53
CA PRO A 22 11.18 4.62 -8.16
C PRO A 22 10.16 5.15 -9.16
N LYS A 23 9.09 4.39 -9.47
CA LYS A 23 8.20 4.71 -10.59
C LYS A 23 6.91 5.42 -10.21
N GLY A 24 6.70 5.71 -8.94
CA GLY A 24 5.54 6.46 -8.50
C GLY A 24 4.30 5.60 -8.25
N THR A 25 3.15 6.25 -8.21
CA THR A 25 1.89 5.67 -7.78
C THR A 25 1.22 4.87 -8.90
N LYS A 26 0.73 3.68 -8.57
CA LYS A 26 0.00 2.83 -9.50
C LYS A 26 -1.50 2.89 -9.19
N SER A 27 -2.31 2.98 -10.24
CA SER A 27 -3.78 3.02 -10.13
C SER A 27 -4.37 1.64 -10.37
N PHE A 28 -5.44 1.31 -9.63
CA PHE A 28 -6.14 0.03 -9.79
C PHE A 28 -7.63 0.27 -10.01
N SER A 29 -8.19 -0.49 -10.94
CA SER A 29 -9.61 -0.39 -11.32
C SER A 29 -10.49 -1.38 -10.57
N SER A 30 -9.91 -2.36 -9.89
CA SER A 30 -10.65 -3.36 -9.12
C SER A 30 -9.76 -4.00 -8.07
N TRP A 31 -10.40 -4.60 -7.07
CA TRP A 31 -9.68 -5.38 -6.06
C TRP A 31 -8.95 -6.58 -6.69
N SER A 32 -9.58 -7.22 -7.66
CA SER A 32 -8.97 -8.34 -8.38
C SER A 32 -7.67 -7.94 -9.09
N GLU A 33 -7.70 -6.81 -9.79
CA GLU A 33 -6.50 -6.27 -10.43
C GLU A 33 -5.41 -5.97 -9.41
N PHE A 34 -5.80 -5.41 -8.28
CA PHE A 34 -4.86 -5.11 -7.20
C PHE A 34 -4.23 -6.39 -6.64
N THR A 35 -5.03 -7.40 -6.33
CA THR A 35 -4.52 -8.66 -5.77
C THR A 35 -3.63 -9.40 -6.76
N ASP A 36 -3.96 -9.38 -8.04
CA ASP A 36 -3.12 -9.97 -9.07
C ASP A 36 -1.76 -9.28 -9.12
N PHE A 37 -1.76 -7.96 -9.06
CA PHE A 37 -0.52 -7.19 -9.01
C PHE A 37 0.31 -7.55 -7.77
N VAL A 38 -0.32 -7.63 -6.61
CA VAL A 38 0.37 -7.97 -5.36
C VAL A 38 1.00 -9.35 -5.43
N ASN A 39 0.30 -10.31 -6.03
CA ASN A 39 0.83 -11.66 -6.16
C ASN A 39 2.10 -11.72 -7.00
N GLU A 40 2.23 -10.82 -7.97
CA GLU A 40 3.40 -10.74 -8.84
C GLU A 40 4.46 -9.76 -8.36
N MET A 41 4.15 -8.96 -7.35
CA MET A 41 5.13 -8.03 -6.78
C MET A 41 6.36 -8.78 -6.28
N PRO A 42 7.57 -8.25 -6.54
CA PRO A 42 8.76 -8.80 -5.90
C PRO A 42 8.69 -8.64 -4.38
N ILE A 43 9.26 -9.59 -3.66
CA ILE A 43 9.41 -9.44 -2.20
C ILE A 43 10.36 -8.28 -1.90
N LYS A 44 10.24 -7.73 -0.68
CA LYS A 44 11.05 -6.60 -0.19
C LYS A 44 10.84 -5.34 -1.02
N THR A 45 9.60 -5.14 -1.48
CA THR A 45 9.24 -3.92 -2.22
C THR A 45 8.01 -3.26 -1.61
N ILE A 46 7.88 -1.99 -1.91
CA ILE A 46 6.75 -1.17 -1.50
C ILE A 46 6.21 -0.46 -2.74
N GLN A 47 4.90 -0.50 -2.91
CA GLN A 47 4.24 0.14 -4.04
C GLN A 47 3.19 1.12 -3.53
N PRO A 48 3.38 2.42 -3.77
CA PRO A 48 2.29 3.38 -3.59
C PRO A 48 1.16 3.10 -4.58
N PHE A 49 -0.07 3.25 -4.14
CA PHE A 49 -1.21 2.97 -5.00
C PHE A 49 -2.35 3.94 -4.76
N VAL A 50 -3.25 4.02 -5.73
CA VAL A 50 -4.54 4.67 -5.60
C VAL A 50 -5.58 3.79 -6.28
N SER A 51 -6.76 3.65 -5.65
CA SER A 51 -7.86 2.95 -6.30
C SER A 51 -8.68 3.93 -7.14
N ASN A 52 -9.25 3.45 -8.22
CA ASN A 52 -10.28 4.19 -8.92
C ASN A 52 -11.56 4.23 -8.08
N PHE A 53 -12.49 5.05 -8.49
CA PHE A 53 -13.78 5.20 -7.79
C PHE A 53 -14.45 3.84 -7.62
N ASN A 54 -14.77 3.50 -6.37
CA ASN A 54 -15.41 2.23 -5.97
C ASN A 54 -14.66 0.96 -6.35
N ALA A 55 -13.39 1.04 -6.72
CA ALA A 55 -12.63 -0.14 -7.12
C ALA A 55 -12.50 -1.16 -5.99
N PHE A 56 -12.44 -0.71 -4.75
CA PHE A 56 -12.31 -1.59 -3.58
C PHE A 56 -13.62 -1.70 -2.80
N ALA A 57 -14.74 -1.45 -3.44
CA ALA A 57 -16.06 -1.59 -2.81
C ALA A 57 -16.28 -3.04 -2.36
N GLY A 58 -16.80 -3.21 -1.17
CA GLY A 58 -17.05 -4.54 -0.61
C GLY A 58 -15.86 -5.17 0.09
N GLU A 59 -14.68 -4.56 0.01
CA GLU A 59 -13.46 -5.09 0.63
C GLU A 59 -13.14 -4.47 1.99
N GLY A 60 -14.12 -3.77 2.57
CA GLY A 60 -13.99 -3.20 3.90
C GLY A 60 -13.30 -1.85 3.96
N PHE A 61 -12.92 -1.30 2.84
CA PHE A 61 -12.40 0.06 2.79
C PHE A 61 -13.56 1.03 2.68
N TYR A 62 -13.54 2.05 3.51
CA TYR A 62 -14.56 3.09 3.52
C TYR A 62 -14.18 4.18 2.53
N GLY A 63 -15.20 4.79 1.96
CA GLY A 63 -14.99 5.83 0.97
C GLY A 63 -14.82 5.26 -0.43
N ASN A 64 -14.80 6.13 -1.40
CA ASN A 64 -14.87 5.74 -2.80
C ASN A 64 -13.49 5.60 -3.46
N VAL A 65 -12.51 6.29 -2.90
CA VAL A 65 -11.13 6.27 -3.39
C VAL A 65 -10.24 5.99 -2.19
N VAL A 66 -9.33 5.05 -2.37
CA VAL A 66 -8.35 4.69 -1.35
C VAL A 66 -6.97 4.88 -1.94
N GLN A 67 -6.09 5.53 -1.21
CA GLN A 67 -4.70 5.63 -1.61
C GLN A 67 -3.80 5.25 -0.45
N GLY A 68 -2.65 4.70 -0.75
CA GLY A 68 -1.77 4.26 0.30
C GLY A 68 -0.57 3.50 -0.21
N LEU A 69 -0.12 2.55 0.61
CA LEU A 69 1.05 1.75 0.32
C LEU A 69 0.72 0.27 0.47
N VAL A 70 1.21 -0.55 -0.46
CA VAL A 70 1.26 -1.98 -0.27
C VAL A 70 2.72 -2.37 -0.06
N ILE A 71 2.97 -3.13 1.00
CA ILE A 71 4.31 -3.56 1.40
C ILE A 71 4.35 -5.07 1.30
N LYS A 72 5.22 -5.60 0.47
CA LYS A 72 5.41 -7.05 0.34
C LYS A 72 6.80 -7.40 0.86
N GLN A 73 6.86 -7.82 2.10
CA GLN A 73 8.12 -8.19 2.73
C GLN A 73 8.54 -9.60 2.31
N LEU A 74 7.59 -10.53 2.33
CA LEU A 74 7.75 -11.92 1.92
C LEU A 74 6.51 -12.32 1.14
N GLU A 75 6.50 -13.52 0.54
CA GLU A 75 5.33 -14.00 -0.20
C GLU A 75 4.05 -13.99 0.64
N ASP A 76 4.17 -14.33 1.91
CA ASP A 76 3.05 -14.43 2.83
C ASP A 76 2.99 -13.28 3.85
N ALA A 77 3.80 -12.25 3.67
CA ALA A 77 3.82 -11.10 4.57
C ALA A 77 3.56 -9.82 3.76
N VAL A 78 2.29 -9.58 3.47
CA VAL A 78 1.85 -8.42 2.70
C VAL A 78 0.96 -7.56 3.58
N PHE A 79 1.23 -6.26 3.59
CA PHE A 79 0.51 -5.29 4.41
C PHE A 79 0.04 -4.14 3.53
N ILE A 80 -1.16 -3.65 3.82
CA ILE A 80 -1.72 -2.49 3.15
C ILE A 80 -2.05 -1.43 4.18
N PHE A 81 -1.56 -0.21 3.94
CA PHE A 81 -2.03 0.98 4.64
C PHE A 81 -2.78 1.82 3.62
N GLY A 82 -4.03 2.11 3.88
CA GLY A 82 -4.84 2.89 2.98
C GLY A 82 -5.53 4.04 3.68
N ILE A 83 -5.57 5.18 3.01
CA ILE A 83 -6.33 6.34 3.47
C ILE A 83 -7.48 6.51 2.51
N ALA A 84 -8.71 6.38 3.02
CA ALA A 84 -9.90 6.65 2.23
C ALA A 84 -10.07 8.14 2.03
N ILE A 85 -10.84 8.51 1.02
CA ILE A 85 -11.02 9.93 0.68
C ILE A 85 -11.64 10.74 1.81
N ASP A 86 -12.37 10.10 2.72
CA ASP A 86 -12.94 10.76 3.90
C ASP A 86 -11.96 10.91 5.06
N GLY A 87 -10.71 10.44 4.90
CA GLY A 87 -9.69 10.54 5.92
C GLY A 87 -9.56 9.32 6.83
N THR A 88 -10.38 8.29 6.65
CA THR A 88 -10.28 7.08 7.44
C THR A 88 -9.00 6.33 7.07
N LEU A 89 -8.18 6.01 8.08
CA LEU A 89 -6.95 5.26 7.90
C LEU A 89 -7.20 3.80 8.22
N ILE A 90 -6.86 2.93 7.29
CA ILE A 90 -7.16 1.50 7.35
C ILE A 90 -5.88 0.70 7.17
N PHE A 91 -5.78 -0.35 7.95
CA PHE A 91 -4.71 -1.34 7.82
C PHE A 91 -5.33 -2.68 7.46
N ARG A 92 -4.70 -3.40 6.54
CA ARG A 92 -5.10 -4.75 6.19
C ARG A 92 -3.86 -5.58 5.90
N LYS A 93 -3.88 -6.86 6.27
CA LYS A 93 -2.77 -7.75 5.96
C LYS A 93 -3.25 -9.04 5.36
N ARG A 94 -2.35 -9.72 4.64
CA ARG A 94 -2.58 -11.05 4.15
C ARG A 94 -2.46 -12.03 5.31
N ASN A 95 -3.33 -13.03 5.33
CA ASN A 95 -3.42 -13.97 6.45
C ASN A 95 -2.30 -15.01 6.36
N TYR A 96 -1.28 -14.85 7.17
CA TYR A 96 -0.17 -15.81 7.24
C TYR A 96 -0.66 -17.11 7.90
N PRO A 97 -0.30 -18.31 7.42
CA PRO A 97 0.57 -18.56 6.26
C PRO A 97 -0.19 -18.73 4.93
N ASP A 98 -1.47 -18.46 4.89
CA ASP A 98 -2.29 -18.58 3.69
C ASP A 98 -2.22 -17.29 2.89
N VAL A 99 -1.40 -17.30 1.83
CA VAL A 99 -1.18 -16.13 1.00
C VAL A 99 -2.38 -15.74 0.14
N SER A 100 -3.40 -16.58 0.08
CA SER A 100 -4.59 -16.30 -0.73
C SER A 100 -5.68 -15.58 0.04
N THR A 101 -5.54 -15.47 1.37
CA THR A 101 -6.58 -14.94 2.25
C THR A 101 -6.15 -13.66 2.91
N TRP A 102 -6.96 -12.62 2.78
CA TRP A 102 -6.76 -11.36 3.48
C TRP A 102 -7.54 -11.38 4.79
N GLU A 103 -6.91 -10.89 5.85
CA GLU A 103 -7.61 -10.66 7.11
C GLU A 103 -8.55 -9.46 6.96
N ASP A 104 -9.50 -9.35 7.86
CA ASP A 104 -10.43 -8.22 7.85
C ASP A 104 -9.68 -6.91 8.05
N PRO A 105 -10.12 -5.84 7.38
CA PRO A 105 -9.52 -4.53 7.55
C PRO A 105 -9.66 -4.03 8.98
N LYS A 106 -8.63 -3.32 9.46
CA LYS A 106 -8.66 -2.68 10.77
C LYS A 106 -8.63 -1.18 10.59
N ILE A 107 -9.57 -0.50 11.21
CA ILE A 107 -9.62 0.96 11.17
C ILE A 107 -8.70 1.48 12.25
N ILE A 108 -7.72 2.29 11.84
CA ILE A 108 -6.76 2.88 12.78
C ILE A 108 -7.24 4.25 13.22
N ILE A 109 -7.71 5.07 12.26
CA ILE A 109 -8.22 6.41 12.53
C ILE A 109 -9.55 6.56 11.81
N HIS A 110 -10.56 7.02 12.55
CA HIS A 110 -11.87 7.29 12.00
C HIS A 110 -11.98 8.78 11.68
N SER A 111 -12.47 9.08 10.48
CA SER A 111 -12.57 10.47 10.04
C SER A 111 -13.58 11.30 10.84
N ASN A 112 -14.52 10.65 11.50
CA ASN A 112 -15.59 11.33 12.24
C ASN A 112 -15.29 11.50 13.73
N ASN A 113 -14.11 11.26 14.15
CA ASN A 113 -13.72 11.38 15.56
C ASN A 113 -13.03 12.70 15.86
#